data_91061576de06ab3ef6e216d69969a616
#
_entry.id   91061576de06ab3ef6e216d69969a616
#
_cell.length_a   1.000
_cell.length_b   1.000
_cell.length_c   1.000
_cell.angle_alpha   90.00
_cell.angle_beta   90.00
_cell.angle_gamma   90.00
#
_symmetry.space_group_name_H-M   'P 1'
#
loop_
_entity.id
_entity.type
_entity.pdbx_description
1 polymer ?
#
loop_
_entity_poly.entity_id
_entity_poly.type
_entity_poly.pdbx_seq_one_letter_code
_entity_poly.pdbx_strand_id
1 'polypeptide(L)'
;QQRTDFSMILKKTSLENIIDTIKFIEDRYKVIELLKSIVYDLTKFANERDHVQKIVERHFWLFGEQYNLASADQRMQKALEQYRNILYGEEDVTAKLNSDAENERRMDIFLCNTRNIETTFETTLEENIVVELKAPRVLLTKKVLRQVEDYMDYEN
;
A
#
# COMPACT_ATOMS: atom_id res chain seq x y z
N GLN A 1 31.90 12.79 -1.43
CA GLN A 1 31.07 12.36 -0.30
C GLN A 1 30.42 11.01 -0.61
N GLN A 2 29.57 10.86 -1.64
CA GLN A 2 28.91 9.60 -2.01
C GLN A 2 29.86 8.39 -2.21
N ARG A 3 31.04 8.60 -2.83
CA ARG A 3 32.06 7.56 -3.00
C ARG A 3 32.67 7.08 -1.67
N THR A 4 32.86 8.01 -0.74
CA THR A 4 33.40 7.70 0.60
C THR A 4 32.36 6.94 1.42
N ASP A 5 31.10 7.36 1.34
CA ASP A 5 30.00 6.71 2.05
C ASP A 5 29.77 5.29 1.53
N PHE A 6 29.80 5.09 0.22
CA PHE A 6 29.69 3.77 -0.40
C PHE A 6 30.86 2.84 0.00
N SER A 7 32.10 3.37 0.00
CA SER A 7 33.26 2.60 0.43
C SER A 7 33.20 2.19 1.90
N MET A 8 32.63 3.04 2.78
CA MET A 8 32.42 2.68 4.19
C MET A 8 31.36 1.61 4.37
N ILE A 9 30.26 1.67 3.61
CA ILE A 9 29.21 0.64 3.60
C ILE A 9 29.78 -0.70 3.17
N LEU A 10 30.52 -0.73 2.06
CA LEU A 10 31.15 -1.96 1.55
C LEU A 10 32.13 -2.59 2.56
N LYS A 11 32.86 -1.79 3.34
CA LYS A 11 33.78 -2.29 4.37
C LYS A 11 33.05 -2.91 5.57
N LYS A 12 31.82 -2.49 5.84
CA LYS A 12 31.01 -2.97 6.97
C LYS A 12 30.05 -4.09 6.62
N THR A 13 29.85 -4.33 5.32
CA THR A 13 28.86 -5.29 4.82
C THR A 13 29.57 -6.52 4.27
N SER A 14 29.12 -7.72 4.64
CA SER A 14 29.65 -8.95 4.09
C SER A 14 29.30 -9.07 2.59
N LEU A 15 30.11 -9.81 1.84
CA LEU A 15 29.85 -10.08 0.42
C LEU A 15 28.47 -10.74 0.23
N GLU A 16 28.09 -11.60 1.16
CA GLU A 16 26.79 -12.30 1.16
C GLU A 16 25.62 -11.31 1.24
N ASN A 17 25.67 -10.34 2.16
CA ASN A 17 24.67 -9.29 2.27
C ASN A 17 24.59 -8.40 1.01
N ILE A 18 25.72 -8.16 0.37
CA ILE A 18 25.74 -7.40 -0.91
C ILE A 18 25.02 -8.18 -2.00
N ILE A 19 25.29 -9.48 -2.12
CA ILE A 19 24.65 -10.37 -3.11
C ILE A 19 23.14 -10.41 -2.85
N ASP A 20 22.72 -10.57 -1.60
CA ASP A 20 21.30 -10.61 -1.24
C ASP A 20 20.59 -9.27 -1.52
N THR A 21 21.27 -8.16 -1.28
CA THR A 21 20.75 -6.84 -1.64
C THR A 21 20.57 -6.69 -3.14
N ILE A 22 21.53 -7.16 -3.93
CA ILE A 22 21.43 -7.13 -5.40
C ILE A 22 20.25 -7.97 -5.87
N LYS A 23 20.09 -9.20 -5.37
CA LYS A 23 18.95 -10.06 -5.71
C LYS A 23 17.63 -9.43 -5.35
N PHE A 24 17.54 -8.81 -4.18
CA PHE A 24 16.36 -8.09 -3.74
C PHE A 24 16.00 -6.95 -4.69
N ILE A 25 16.97 -6.18 -5.15
CA ILE A 25 16.75 -5.11 -6.15
C ILE A 25 16.31 -5.70 -7.49
N GLU A 26 16.94 -6.78 -7.94
CA GLU A 26 16.58 -7.46 -9.18
C GLU A 26 15.14 -7.99 -9.16
N ASP A 27 14.71 -8.57 -8.05
CA ASP A 27 13.36 -9.11 -7.92
C ASP A 27 12.32 -7.97 -7.93
N ARG A 28 12.60 -6.83 -7.32
CA ARG A 28 11.77 -5.64 -7.42
C ARG A 28 11.68 -5.12 -8.85
N TYR A 29 12.80 -5.12 -9.56
CA TYR A 29 12.82 -4.71 -10.96
C TYR A 29 11.92 -5.60 -11.83
N LYS A 30 11.93 -6.92 -11.61
CA LYS A 30 11.05 -7.87 -12.29
C LYS A 30 9.57 -7.56 -12.05
N VAL A 31 9.19 -7.19 -10.82
CA VAL A 31 7.81 -6.79 -10.51
C VAL A 31 7.39 -5.53 -11.28
N ILE A 32 8.27 -4.53 -11.34
CA ILE A 32 8.00 -3.30 -12.10
C ILE A 32 7.84 -3.61 -13.59
N GLU A 33 8.72 -4.41 -14.17
CA GLU A 33 8.64 -4.81 -15.58
C GLU A 33 7.37 -5.64 -15.86
N LEU A 34 6.98 -6.52 -14.94
CA LEU A 34 5.72 -7.25 -15.04
C LEU A 34 4.51 -6.31 -15.06
N LEU A 35 4.46 -5.33 -14.16
CA LEU A 35 3.39 -4.32 -14.15
C LEU A 35 3.36 -3.51 -15.44
N LYS A 36 4.52 -3.09 -15.94
CA LYS A 36 4.61 -2.38 -17.23
C LYS A 36 4.05 -3.23 -18.37
N SER A 37 4.46 -4.50 -18.45
CA SER A 37 3.94 -5.40 -19.47
C SER A 37 2.42 -5.56 -19.40
N ILE A 38 1.87 -5.72 -18.20
CA ILE A 38 0.42 -5.81 -18.01
C ILE A 38 -0.30 -4.54 -18.46
N VAL A 39 0.25 -3.39 -18.10
CA VAL A 39 -0.39 -2.10 -18.39
C VAL A 39 -0.29 -1.73 -19.87
N TYR A 40 0.84 -1.98 -20.52
CA TYR A 40 1.11 -1.50 -21.87
C TYR A 40 0.93 -2.59 -22.95
N ASP A 41 1.41 -3.81 -22.70
CA ASP A 41 1.45 -4.86 -23.71
C ASP A 41 0.20 -5.76 -23.67
N LEU A 42 -0.25 -6.08 -22.46
CA LEU A 42 -1.35 -7.01 -22.23
C LEU A 42 -2.67 -6.33 -21.87
N THR A 43 -2.82 -5.05 -22.17
CA THR A 43 -3.97 -4.21 -21.80
C THR A 43 -5.33 -4.82 -22.14
N LYS A 44 -5.43 -5.54 -23.25
CA LYS A 44 -6.68 -6.18 -23.70
C LYS A 44 -7.07 -7.40 -22.85
N PHE A 45 -6.10 -8.08 -22.26
CA PHE A 45 -6.26 -9.32 -21.51
C PHE A 45 -6.17 -9.11 -20.01
N ALA A 46 -5.54 -8.00 -19.59
CA ALA A 46 -5.39 -7.68 -18.19
C ALA A 46 -6.73 -7.30 -17.57
N ASN A 47 -7.08 -7.96 -16.48
CA ASN A 47 -8.19 -7.55 -15.63
C ASN A 47 -7.65 -7.00 -14.30
N GLU A 48 -8.50 -6.27 -13.62
CA GLU A 48 -8.20 -5.58 -12.38
C GLU A 48 -7.83 -6.55 -11.26
N ARG A 49 -8.73 -7.50 -10.96
CA ARG A 49 -8.60 -8.39 -9.80
C ARG A 49 -7.55 -9.48 -9.96
N ASP A 50 -7.50 -10.13 -11.11
CA ASP A 50 -6.64 -11.31 -11.27
C ASP A 50 -5.20 -10.95 -11.63
N HIS A 51 -4.97 -9.78 -12.19
CA HIS A 51 -3.66 -9.37 -12.65
C HIS A 51 -3.10 -8.18 -11.86
N VAL A 52 -3.77 -7.03 -11.92
CA VAL A 52 -3.23 -5.81 -11.31
C VAL A 52 -3.28 -5.88 -9.80
N GLN A 53 -4.44 -6.18 -9.22
CA GLN A 53 -4.65 -6.18 -7.76
C GLN A 53 -3.73 -7.19 -7.07
N LYS A 54 -3.63 -8.43 -7.55
CA LYS A 54 -2.77 -9.45 -6.94
C LYS A 54 -1.30 -9.09 -6.91
N ILE A 55 -0.82 -8.38 -7.94
CA ILE A 55 0.57 -7.93 -7.96
C ILE A 55 0.76 -6.79 -6.96
N VAL A 56 -0.11 -5.79 -7.00
CA VAL A 56 -0.01 -4.60 -6.15
C VAL A 56 -0.18 -4.96 -4.67
N GLU A 57 -1.12 -5.84 -4.33
CA GLU A 57 -1.34 -6.34 -2.98
C GLU A 57 -0.10 -7.05 -2.41
N ARG A 58 0.55 -7.89 -3.19
CA ARG A 58 1.77 -8.59 -2.78
C ARG A 58 3.00 -7.68 -2.73
N HIS A 59 2.96 -6.59 -3.44
CA HIS A 59 4.08 -5.67 -3.63
C HIS A 59 3.70 -4.24 -3.26
N PHE A 60 3.00 -4.07 -2.14
CA PHE A 60 2.53 -2.76 -1.67
C PHE A 60 3.66 -1.77 -1.38
N TRP A 61 4.92 -2.23 -1.26
CA TRP A 61 6.11 -1.38 -1.24
C TRP A 61 6.23 -0.44 -2.46
N LEU A 62 5.46 -0.69 -3.53
CA LEU A 62 5.34 0.20 -4.69
C LEU A 62 4.83 1.61 -4.31
N PHE A 63 4.11 1.72 -3.19
CA PHE A 63 3.63 3.00 -2.66
C PHE A 63 4.58 3.63 -1.64
N GLY A 64 5.58 2.89 -1.18
CA GLY A 64 6.60 3.31 -0.23
C GLY A 64 6.87 2.23 0.82
N GLU A 65 8.13 2.14 1.25
CA GLU A 65 8.59 1.14 2.22
C GLU A 65 8.01 1.35 3.62
N GLN A 66 7.57 2.57 3.90
CA GLN A 66 7.04 2.95 5.21
C GLN A 66 5.61 2.48 5.45
N TYR A 67 4.89 2.07 4.41
CA TYR A 67 3.49 1.67 4.53
C TYR A 67 3.35 0.18 4.86
N ASN A 68 2.34 -0.13 5.65
CA ASN A 68 1.90 -1.48 5.95
C ASN A 68 0.57 -1.75 5.25
N LEU A 69 0.40 -2.97 4.75
CA LEU A 69 -0.87 -3.40 4.18
C LEU A 69 -1.85 -3.67 5.33
N ALA A 70 -2.83 -2.79 5.50
CA ALA A 70 -3.87 -2.97 6.49
C ALA A 70 -4.98 -3.88 5.97
N SER A 71 -5.37 -3.73 4.70
CA SER A 71 -6.45 -4.51 4.12
C SER A 71 -6.36 -4.57 2.60
N ALA A 72 -6.89 -5.66 2.01
CA ALA A 72 -7.05 -5.83 0.57
C ALA A 72 -8.38 -6.55 0.26
N ASP A 73 -9.11 -6.05 -0.75
CA ASP A 73 -10.43 -6.56 -1.20
C ASP A 73 -11.42 -6.85 -0.06
N GLN A 74 -11.46 -5.97 0.92
CA GLN A 74 -12.30 -6.13 2.11
C GLN A 74 -13.32 -4.98 2.23
N ARG A 75 -14.38 -5.24 3.01
CA ARG A 75 -15.32 -4.20 3.39
C ARG A 75 -14.61 -3.16 4.25
N MET A 76 -14.98 -1.89 4.08
CA MET A 76 -14.42 -0.75 4.80
C MET A 76 -14.36 -0.99 6.30
N GLN A 77 -15.46 -1.44 6.91
CA GLN A 77 -15.52 -1.72 8.33
C GLN A 77 -14.42 -2.67 8.80
N LYS A 78 -14.23 -3.79 8.07
CA LYS A 78 -13.21 -4.78 8.42
C LYS A 78 -11.80 -4.26 8.20
N ALA A 79 -11.61 -3.41 7.19
CA ALA A 79 -10.34 -2.75 6.95
C ALA A 79 -9.96 -1.82 8.11
N LEU A 80 -10.90 -1.04 8.62
CA LEU A 80 -10.70 -0.16 9.77
C LEU A 80 -10.45 -0.94 11.08
N GLU A 81 -11.12 -2.07 11.28
CA GLU A 81 -10.84 -2.97 12.41
C GLU A 81 -9.41 -3.49 12.37
N GLN A 82 -8.94 -3.96 11.21
CA GLN A 82 -7.56 -4.42 11.03
C GLN A 82 -6.54 -3.29 11.20
N TYR A 83 -6.84 -2.11 10.70
CA TYR A 83 -6.03 -0.92 10.87
C TYR A 83 -5.83 -0.57 12.35
N ARG A 84 -6.92 -0.56 13.14
CA ARG A 84 -6.86 -0.32 14.58
C ARG A 84 -6.04 -1.38 15.31
N ASN A 85 -6.18 -2.65 14.95
CA ASN A 85 -5.39 -3.73 15.52
C ASN A 85 -3.89 -3.56 15.25
N ILE A 86 -3.53 -3.10 14.07
CA ILE A 86 -2.12 -2.81 13.70
C ILE A 86 -1.57 -1.65 14.52
N LEU A 87 -2.33 -0.57 14.69
CA LEU A 87 -1.87 0.64 15.37
C LEU A 87 -1.86 0.53 16.88
N TYR A 88 -2.91 -0.02 17.45
CA TYR A 88 -3.17 0.06 18.89
C TYR A 88 -3.06 -1.28 19.61
N GLY A 89 -2.91 -2.38 18.89
CA GLY A 89 -2.82 -3.73 19.47
C GLY A 89 -4.10 -4.17 20.20
N GLU A 90 -5.23 -3.55 19.91
CA GLU A 90 -6.50 -3.82 20.55
C GLU A 90 -7.24 -4.95 19.82
N GLU A 91 -7.37 -6.13 20.46
CA GLU A 91 -8.14 -7.24 19.92
C GLU A 91 -9.67 -7.04 20.01
N ASP A 92 -10.16 -6.01 20.71
CA ASP A 92 -11.57 -5.91 21.08
C ASP A 92 -12.09 -4.46 21.01
N VAL A 93 -12.18 -3.91 19.81
CA VAL A 93 -12.98 -2.70 19.60
C VAL A 93 -14.14 -3.02 18.67
N THR A 94 -15.22 -3.55 19.25
CA THR A 94 -16.55 -3.43 18.66
C THR A 94 -16.98 -1.97 18.65
N ALA A 95 -16.26 -1.13 17.92
CA ALA A 95 -16.80 0.17 17.55
C ALA A 95 -18.06 -0.14 16.73
N LYS A 96 -19.23 0.23 17.26
CA LYS A 96 -20.48 0.27 16.52
C LYS A 96 -20.31 1.31 15.43
N LEU A 97 -19.62 0.94 14.36
CA LEU A 97 -19.68 1.67 13.12
C LEU A 97 -21.10 1.51 12.62
N ASN A 98 -21.75 2.61 12.34
CA ASN A 98 -23.14 2.65 11.90
C ASN A 98 -23.33 1.66 10.75
N SER A 99 -24.42 0.88 10.83
CA SER A 99 -24.75 -0.19 9.87
C SER A 99 -25.35 0.37 8.57
N ASP A 100 -24.81 1.47 8.06
CA ASP A 100 -25.30 2.09 6.85
C ASP A 100 -24.80 1.32 5.61
N ALA A 101 -25.59 1.32 4.56
CA ALA A 101 -25.32 0.63 3.29
C ALA A 101 -23.97 0.98 2.64
N GLU A 102 -23.35 2.05 3.08
CA GLU A 102 -22.02 2.51 2.66
C GLU A 102 -20.88 1.65 3.21
N ASN A 103 -21.05 1.07 4.40
CA ASN A 103 -20.06 0.14 5.02
C ASN A 103 -19.87 -1.16 4.22
N GLU A 104 -20.74 -1.45 3.26
CA GLU A 104 -20.63 -2.61 2.38
C GLU A 104 -19.70 -2.39 1.19
N ARG A 105 -19.25 -1.16 0.95
CA ARG A 105 -18.30 -0.86 -0.13
C ARG A 105 -16.96 -1.53 0.18
N ARG A 106 -16.37 -2.12 -0.84
CA ARG A 106 -15.07 -2.76 -0.77
C ARG A 106 -14.02 -1.83 -1.33
N MET A 107 -12.94 -1.63 -0.58
CA MET A 107 -11.71 -1.01 -1.06
C MET A 107 -10.81 -2.06 -1.67
N ASP A 108 -10.12 -1.71 -2.74
CA ASP A 108 -9.14 -2.63 -3.32
C ASP A 108 -7.94 -2.80 -2.39
N ILE A 109 -7.33 -1.71 -1.93
CA ILE A 109 -6.18 -1.76 -1.03
C ILE A 109 -6.23 -0.58 -0.06
N PHE A 110 -5.94 -0.85 1.21
CA PHE A 110 -5.76 0.14 2.26
C PHE A 110 -4.38 -0.03 2.90
N LEU A 111 -3.59 1.02 2.88
CA LEU A 111 -2.26 1.07 3.46
C LEU A 111 -2.23 2.09 4.59
N CYS A 112 -1.48 1.79 5.63
CA CYS A 112 -1.28 2.69 6.77
C CYS A 112 0.20 2.83 7.12
N ASN A 113 0.54 4.00 7.65
CA ASN A 113 1.83 4.29 8.25
C ASN A 113 1.65 5.19 9.47
N THR A 114 2.31 4.82 10.55
CA THR A 114 2.35 5.63 11.77
C THR A 114 3.76 6.12 11.98
N ARG A 115 3.93 7.42 12.04
CA ARG A 115 5.21 8.07 12.29
C ARG A 115 5.12 8.92 13.55
N ASN A 116 5.97 8.61 14.53
CA ASN A 116 6.16 9.49 15.67
C ASN A 116 7.08 10.65 15.25
N ILE A 117 6.57 11.86 15.33
CA ILE A 117 7.35 13.07 15.10
C ILE A 117 7.77 13.59 16.47
N GLU A 118 9.08 13.62 16.74
CA GLU A 118 9.65 14.29 17.91
C GLU A 118 9.47 15.79 17.76
N THR A 119 8.33 16.28 18.22
CA THR A 119 8.09 17.71 18.41
C THR A 119 8.01 17.97 19.91
N THR A 120 7.99 19.24 20.30
CA THR A 120 7.82 19.67 21.70
C THR A 120 6.58 19.06 22.39
N PHE A 121 5.70 18.41 21.62
CA PHE A 121 4.43 17.81 22.05
C PHE A 121 4.26 16.40 21.47
N GLU A 122 5.19 15.54 21.43
CA GLU A 122 5.07 14.14 20.96
C GLU A 122 3.82 13.90 20.09
N THR A 123 3.84 14.40 18.86
CA THR A 123 2.71 14.23 17.94
C THR A 123 2.94 12.99 17.09
N THR A 124 1.96 12.11 17.05
CA THR A 124 1.93 10.99 16.13
C THR A 124 1.29 11.46 14.83
N LEU A 125 1.97 11.31 13.74
CA LEU A 125 1.42 11.52 12.40
C LEU A 125 0.98 10.16 11.84
N GLU A 126 -0.29 10.06 11.51
CA GLU A 126 -0.86 8.92 10.80
C GLU A 126 -1.03 9.29 9.33
N GLU A 127 -0.53 8.45 8.46
CA GLU A 127 -0.66 8.59 7.00
C GLU A 127 -1.38 7.36 6.46
N ASN A 128 -2.52 7.56 5.83
CA ASN A 128 -3.31 6.50 5.23
C ASN A 128 -3.38 6.67 3.72
N ILE A 129 -3.29 5.57 2.99
CA ILE A 129 -3.47 5.53 1.54
C ILE A 129 -4.59 4.58 1.19
N VAL A 130 -5.63 5.11 0.55
CA VAL A 130 -6.67 4.33 -0.10
C VAL A 130 -6.30 4.19 -1.57
N VAL A 131 -6.21 2.94 -2.05
CA VAL A 131 -5.90 2.65 -3.45
C VAL A 131 -7.10 1.99 -4.08
N GLU A 132 -7.63 2.62 -5.12
CA GLU A 132 -8.66 2.07 -5.99
C GLU A 132 -8.02 1.72 -7.33
N LEU A 133 -8.03 0.47 -7.68
CA LEU A 133 -7.44 -0.04 -8.92
C LEU A 133 -8.48 -0.09 -10.03
N LYS A 134 -8.03 0.06 -11.26
CA LYS A 134 -8.86 -0.14 -12.44
C LYS A 134 -8.08 -0.90 -13.51
N ALA A 135 -8.79 -1.72 -14.27
CA ALA A 135 -8.17 -2.40 -15.41
C ALA A 135 -7.52 -1.37 -16.36
N PRO A 136 -6.36 -1.67 -16.96
CA PRO A 136 -5.57 -0.71 -17.75
C PRO A 136 -6.34 0.00 -18.88
N ARG A 137 -7.41 -0.62 -19.39
CA ARG A 137 -8.28 -0.06 -20.43
C ARG A 137 -9.38 0.87 -19.95
N VAL A 138 -9.54 0.99 -18.62
CA VAL A 138 -10.60 1.81 -18.01
C VAL A 138 -10.13 3.24 -17.89
N LEU A 139 -10.90 4.17 -18.46
CA LEU A 139 -10.62 5.59 -18.31
C LEU A 139 -11.00 6.07 -16.91
N LEU A 140 -10.11 6.83 -16.29
CA LEU A 140 -10.38 7.50 -15.02
C LEU A 140 -11.40 8.63 -15.25
N THR A 141 -12.58 8.48 -14.69
CA THR A 141 -13.66 9.44 -14.78
C THR A 141 -13.93 10.09 -13.43
N LYS A 142 -14.70 11.19 -13.41
CA LYS A 142 -15.14 11.80 -12.15
C LYS A 142 -15.89 10.82 -11.22
N LYS A 143 -16.53 9.79 -11.78
CA LYS A 143 -17.21 8.76 -10.99
C LYS A 143 -16.21 7.91 -10.19
N VAL A 144 -15.06 7.56 -10.79
CA VAL A 144 -13.99 6.81 -10.13
C VAL A 144 -13.34 7.66 -9.04
N LEU A 145 -13.10 8.96 -9.31
CA LEU A 145 -12.56 9.87 -8.31
C LEU A 145 -13.49 10.01 -7.10
N ARG A 146 -14.79 10.19 -7.32
CA ARG A 146 -15.78 10.24 -6.22
C ARG A 146 -15.81 8.99 -5.37
N GLN A 147 -15.56 7.82 -5.96
CA GLN A 147 -15.48 6.57 -5.20
C GLN A 147 -14.34 6.62 -4.16
N VAL A 148 -13.19 7.20 -4.51
CA VAL A 148 -12.06 7.36 -3.60
C VAL A 148 -12.37 8.45 -2.56
N GLU A 149 -12.96 9.56 -2.96
CA GLU A 149 -13.40 10.64 -2.05
C GLU A 149 -14.37 10.10 -1.00
N ASP A 150 -15.36 9.31 -1.40
CA ASP A 150 -16.31 8.66 -0.51
C ASP A 150 -15.62 7.75 0.53
N TYR A 151 -14.48 7.14 0.22
CA TYR A 151 -13.71 6.36 1.20
C TYR A 151 -12.97 7.24 2.19
N MET A 152 -12.45 8.38 1.76
CA MET A 152 -11.73 9.32 2.62
C MET A 152 -12.64 10.03 3.61
N ASP A 153 -13.88 10.32 3.21
CA ASP A 153 -14.88 10.96 4.10
C ASP A 153 -15.31 10.05 5.25
N TYR A 154 -15.04 8.75 5.17
CA TYR A 154 -15.35 7.78 6.22
C TYR A 154 -14.36 7.80 7.40
N GLU A 155 -13.14 8.32 7.18
CA GLU A 155 -12.08 8.36 8.20
C GLU A 155 -12.15 9.62 9.10
N ASN A 156 -12.98 10.59 8.76
CA ASN A 156 -13.16 11.82 9.52
C ASN A 156 -14.43 11.76 10.37
#